data_9c50e238596ab0feaff957eaf5bfdb83
#
_entry.id   9c50e238596ab0feaff957eaf5bfdb83
#
_cell.length_a   1.000
_cell.length_b   1.000
_cell.length_c   1.000
_cell.angle_alpha   90.00
_cell.angle_beta   90.00
_cell.angle_gamma   90.00
#
_symmetry.space_group_name_H-M   'P 1'
#
loop_
_entity.id
_entity.type
_entity.pdbx_description
1 polymer ?
#
loop_
_entity_poly.entity_id
_entity_poly.type
_entity_poly.pdbx_seq_one_letter_code
_entity_poly.pdbx_strand_id
1 'polypeptide(L)'
;MFTPKTDRVKKLSELFPKAIEELGVIFEQPARIYIDWQNVLHWQEKLGWHFDLKRLKQLFDSFDTIQSVTIYTGTLEGDQRSGEQIKEIENCGYILSTKPVKLMKISIDVSSIPDDSPAILKSFMKTKFLSKLDIDTVKILNKKLFLLNKQGVTYIEELKCNFDVEMGVDMLLDCERNNTDSFILWSGDSDFASPVMQIKNAGKKAVLFAVSGKVAPELDETGVFIFDIKKIKEFVCFPKEIPQSIKDKIDPIKSQRDSLRSP
;
A
#
# COMPACT_ATOMS: atom_id res chain seq x y z
N MET A 1 -14.03 -11.11 17.98
CA MET A 1 -13.99 -12.59 17.72
C MET A 1 -13.94 -12.80 16.21
N PHE A 2 -13.26 -13.87 15.72
CA PHE A 2 -13.27 -14.21 14.28
C PHE A 2 -14.52 -15.01 13.95
N THR A 3 -15.34 -14.51 13.04
CA THR A 3 -16.57 -15.14 12.55
C THR A 3 -16.61 -15.05 11.03
N PRO A 4 -16.25 -16.12 10.28
CA PRO A 4 -16.18 -16.06 8.83
C PRO A 4 -17.50 -15.60 8.20
N LYS A 5 -17.48 -14.53 7.43
CA LYS A 5 -18.69 -13.98 6.76
C LYS A 5 -19.04 -14.68 5.45
N THR A 6 -18.14 -15.50 4.91
CA THR A 6 -18.37 -16.26 3.66
C THR A 6 -17.80 -17.67 3.79
N ASP A 7 -18.38 -18.65 3.06
CA ASP A 7 -17.87 -20.03 3.01
C ASP A 7 -16.42 -20.07 2.52
N ARG A 8 -16.03 -19.17 1.61
CA ARG A 8 -14.65 -19.04 1.14
C ARG A 8 -13.70 -18.68 2.29
N VAL A 9 -14.02 -17.67 3.08
CA VAL A 9 -13.20 -17.26 4.22
C VAL A 9 -13.12 -18.38 5.25
N LYS A 10 -14.24 -19.10 5.51
CA LYS A 10 -14.26 -20.25 6.39
C LYS A 10 -13.29 -21.35 5.94
N LYS A 11 -13.40 -21.80 4.68
CA LYS A 11 -12.52 -22.85 4.14
C LYS A 11 -11.06 -22.43 4.11
N LEU A 12 -10.77 -21.15 3.79
CA LEU A 12 -9.41 -20.63 3.84
C LEU A 12 -8.87 -20.57 5.28
N SER A 13 -9.69 -20.24 6.27
CA SER A 13 -9.26 -20.26 7.67
C SER A 13 -8.89 -21.66 8.16
N GLU A 14 -9.54 -22.69 7.66
CA GLU A 14 -9.20 -24.10 7.93
C GLU A 14 -7.88 -24.51 7.26
N LEU A 15 -7.58 -23.95 6.06
CA LEU A 15 -6.33 -24.22 5.33
C LEU A 15 -5.13 -23.40 5.85
N PHE A 16 -5.37 -22.22 6.37
CA PHE A 16 -4.35 -21.29 6.86
C PHE A 16 -4.62 -20.83 8.30
N PRO A 17 -4.74 -21.76 9.27
CA PRO A 17 -5.13 -21.43 10.64
C PRO A 17 -4.15 -20.46 11.31
N LYS A 18 -2.85 -20.60 11.08
CA LYS A 18 -1.82 -19.71 11.67
C LYS A 18 -1.99 -18.24 11.27
N ALA A 19 -2.40 -17.96 10.02
CA ALA A 19 -2.66 -16.58 9.60
C ALA A 19 -3.87 -16.00 10.35
N ILE A 20 -4.92 -16.78 10.57
CA ILE A 20 -6.11 -16.35 11.30
C ILE A 20 -5.82 -16.20 12.81
N GLU A 21 -5.04 -17.09 13.41
CA GLU A 21 -4.59 -16.98 14.80
C GLU A 21 -3.80 -15.69 15.02
N GLU A 22 -2.84 -15.39 14.13
CA GLU A 22 -2.04 -14.16 14.21
C GLU A 22 -2.91 -12.89 14.03
N LEU A 23 -3.82 -12.91 13.05
CA LEU A 23 -4.81 -11.84 12.89
C LEU A 23 -5.74 -11.73 14.10
N GLY A 24 -6.13 -12.85 14.72
CA GLY A 24 -6.92 -12.88 15.94
C GLY A 24 -6.27 -12.15 17.10
N VAL A 25 -4.95 -12.32 17.28
CA VAL A 25 -4.15 -11.57 18.26
C VAL A 25 -4.07 -10.10 17.90
N ILE A 26 -3.92 -9.76 16.63
CA ILE A 26 -3.85 -8.37 16.16
C ILE A 26 -5.18 -7.65 16.44
N PHE A 27 -6.29 -8.31 16.14
CA PHE A 27 -7.65 -7.79 16.29
C PHE A 27 -8.34 -8.23 17.58
N GLU A 28 -7.58 -8.48 18.65
CA GLU A 28 -8.14 -8.84 19.96
C GLU A 28 -8.96 -7.70 20.56
N GLN A 29 -8.55 -6.47 20.31
CA GLN A 29 -9.17 -5.24 20.81
C GLN A 29 -9.86 -4.47 19.67
N PRO A 30 -10.75 -3.50 20.00
CA PRO A 30 -11.32 -2.60 19.01
C PRO A 30 -10.24 -1.97 18.14
N ALA A 31 -10.35 -2.13 16.82
CA ALA A 31 -9.32 -1.75 15.87
C ALA A 31 -9.85 -0.86 14.74
N ARG A 32 -9.05 0.10 14.33
CA ARG A 32 -9.23 0.89 13.10
C ARG A 32 -8.07 0.65 12.15
N ILE A 33 -8.38 0.51 10.87
CA ILE A 33 -7.42 0.21 9.81
C ILE A 33 -7.32 1.42 8.89
N TYR A 34 -6.08 1.87 8.66
CA TYR A 34 -5.72 3.01 7.82
C TYR A 34 -4.87 2.49 6.66
N ILE A 35 -5.37 2.57 5.43
CA ILE A 35 -4.74 1.99 4.24
C ILE A 35 -4.25 3.10 3.32
N ASP A 36 -2.94 3.24 3.19
CA ASP A 36 -2.31 4.01 2.13
C ASP A 36 -2.38 3.21 0.83
N TRP A 37 -3.37 3.54 0.00
CA TRP A 37 -3.64 2.77 -1.21
C TRP A 37 -2.52 2.87 -2.24
N GLN A 38 -1.80 3.99 -2.29
CA GLN A 38 -0.66 4.13 -3.20
C GLN A 38 0.49 3.19 -2.81
N ASN A 39 0.78 3.05 -1.53
CA ASN A 39 1.74 2.05 -1.04
C ASN A 39 1.31 0.63 -1.40
N VAL A 40 0.01 0.31 -1.23
CA VAL A 40 -0.55 -1.01 -1.59
C VAL A 40 -0.37 -1.28 -3.09
N LEU A 41 -0.72 -0.33 -3.96
CA LEU A 41 -0.55 -0.47 -5.41
C LEU A 41 0.92 -0.70 -5.80
N HIS A 42 1.84 0.06 -5.20
CA HIS A 42 3.27 -0.11 -5.43
C HIS A 42 3.80 -1.50 -4.98
N TRP A 43 3.23 -2.07 -3.91
CA TRP A 43 3.61 -3.41 -3.48
C TRP A 43 3.10 -4.49 -4.41
N GLN A 44 1.90 -4.35 -5.00
CA GLN A 44 1.33 -5.33 -5.94
C GLN A 44 2.29 -5.64 -7.09
N GLU A 45 2.95 -4.63 -7.66
CA GLU A 45 3.94 -4.81 -8.72
C GLU A 45 5.09 -5.74 -8.29
N LYS A 46 5.52 -5.64 -7.03
CA LYS A 46 6.64 -6.43 -6.47
C LYS A 46 6.20 -7.79 -5.96
N LEU A 47 4.96 -7.90 -5.52
CA LEU A 47 4.38 -9.14 -5.01
C LEU A 47 3.98 -10.08 -6.15
N GLY A 48 3.71 -9.55 -7.35
CA GLY A 48 3.22 -10.32 -8.49
C GLY A 48 1.80 -10.86 -8.31
N TRP A 49 1.03 -10.24 -7.42
CA TRP A 49 -0.40 -10.48 -7.22
C TRP A 49 -1.09 -9.21 -6.72
N HIS A 50 -2.43 -9.14 -6.87
CA HIS A 50 -3.20 -7.92 -6.64
C HIS A 50 -4.25 -8.13 -5.56
N PHE A 51 -4.59 -7.05 -4.85
CA PHE A 51 -5.66 -7.05 -3.86
C PHE A 51 -7.02 -6.91 -4.53
N ASP A 52 -7.91 -7.83 -4.23
CA ASP A 52 -9.34 -7.73 -4.51
C ASP A 52 -10.02 -7.06 -3.31
N LEU A 53 -10.50 -5.83 -3.50
CA LEU A 53 -11.09 -5.02 -2.44
C LEU A 53 -12.26 -5.71 -1.75
N LYS A 54 -13.10 -6.41 -2.51
CA LYS A 54 -14.24 -7.15 -1.96
C LYS A 54 -13.78 -8.31 -1.07
N ARG A 55 -12.75 -9.03 -1.49
CA ARG A 55 -12.19 -10.15 -0.71
C ARG A 55 -11.48 -9.67 0.55
N LEU A 56 -10.74 -8.58 0.43
CA LEU A 56 -10.10 -7.94 1.57
C LEU A 56 -11.15 -7.50 2.60
N LYS A 57 -12.25 -6.86 2.14
CA LYS A 57 -13.36 -6.49 3.02
C LYS A 57 -13.99 -7.69 3.70
N GLN A 58 -14.24 -8.78 2.97
CA GLN A 58 -14.78 -10.03 3.54
C GLN A 58 -13.89 -10.63 4.64
N LEU A 59 -12.56 -10.53 4.51
CA LEU A 59 -11.64 -10.95 5.55
C LEU A 59 -11.77 -10.05 6.78
N PHE A 60 -11.73 -8.73 6.60
CA PHE A 60 -11.83 -7.79 7.71
C PHE A 60 -13.18 -7.85 8.42
N ASP A 61 -14.28 -7.94 7.68
CA ASP A 61 -15.64 -8.09 8.25
C ASP A 61 -15.83 -9.39 9.04
N SER A 62 -14.90 -10.34 8.90
CA SER A 62 -14.89 -11.57 9.69
C SER A 62 -14.32 -11.38 11.10
N PHE A 63 -13.83 -10.18 11.45
CA PHE A 63 -13.36 -9.80 12.78
C PHE A 63 -14.30 -8.74 13.36
N ASP A 64 -15.13 -9.11 14.33
CA ASP A 64 -16.16 -8.22 14.90
C ASP A 64 -15.58 -7.01 15.65
N THR A 65 -14.29 -7.02 15.97
CA THR A 65 -13.56 -5.94 16.64
C THR A 65 -13.09 -4.84 15.70
N ILE A 66 -13.09 -5.07 14.39
CA ILE A 66 -12.73 -4.03 13.41
C ILE A 66 -13.89 -3.04 13.30
N GLN A 67 -13.65 -1.81 13.77
CA GLN A 67 -14.65 -0.74 13.79
C GLN A 67 -14.76 -0.03 12.45
N SER A 68 -13.63 0.20 11.78
CA SER A 68 -13.58 0.87 10.49
C SER A 68 -12.34 0.51 9.69
N VAL A 69 -12.47 0.61 8.38
CA VAL A 69 -11.35 0.49 7.43
C VAL A 69 -11.41 1.70 6.51
N THR A 70 -10.41 2.57 6.61
CA THR A 70 -10.31 3.78 5.80
C THR A 70 -9.25 3.59 4.72
N ILE A 71 -9.62 3.87 3.48
CA ILE A 71 -8.70 3.87 2.33
C ILE A 71 -8.41 5.31 1.94
N TYR A 72 -7.13 5.65 1.87
CA TYR A 72 -6.63 6.94 1.41
C TYR A 72 -6.09 6.80 -0.01
N THR A 73 -6.67 7.52 -0.96
CA THR A 73 -6.27 7.45 -2.37
C THR A 73 -6.50 8.76 -3.11
N GLY A 74 -5.64 9.06 -4.09
CA GLY A 74 -5.79 10.23 -4.93
C GLY A 74 -6.86 10.06 -6.01
N THR A 75 -7.49 11.17 -6.38
CA THR A 75 -8.42 11.23 -7.52
C THR A 75 -7.78 11.98 -8.67
N LEU A 76 -7.83 11.41 -9.87
CA LEU A 76 -7.41 12.09 -11.09
C LEU A 76 -8.67 12.51 -11.88
N GLU A 77 -8.91 13.81 -11.94
CA GLU A 77 -10.08 14.35 -12.63
C GLU A 77 -10.04 14.01 -14.13
N GLY A 78 -11.16 13.51 -14.66
CA GLY A 78 -11.27 13.07 -16.05
C GLY A 78 -10.69 11.68 -16.34
N ASP A 79 -10.06 11.01 -15.38
CA ASP A 79 -9.62 9.62 -15.54
C ASP A 79 -10.70 8.63 -15.13
N GLN A 80 -11.19 7.87 -16.11
CA GLN A 80 -12.23 6.88 -15.89
C GLN A 80 -11.82 5.80 -14.89
N ARG A 81 -10.54 5.34 -14.93
CA ARG A 81 -10.04 4.28 -14.03
C ARG A 81 -10.03 4.75 -12.58
N SER A 82 -9.61 6.00 -12.35
CA SER A 82 -9.68 6.61 -11.02
C SER A 82 -11.12 6.65 -10.51
N GLY A 83 -12.07 7.05 -11.37
CA GLY A 83 -13.50 7.06 -11.01
C GLY A 83 -14.08 5.68 -10.73
N GLU A 84 -13.71 4.66 -11.49
CA GLU A 84 -14.14 3.27 -11.28
C GLU A 84 -13.58 2.71 -9.97
N GLN A 85 -12.31 2.98 -9.66
CA GLN A 85 -11.67 2.56 -8.41
C GLN A 85 -12.36 3.18 -7.17
N ILE A 86 -12.69 4.46 -7.21
CA ILE A 86 -13.43 5.14 -6.15
C ILE A 86 -14.77 4.45 -5.90
N LYS A 87 -15.54 4.21 -6.96
CA LYS A 87 -16.84 3.54 -6.85
C LYS A 87 -16.70 2.11 -6.32
N GLU A 88 -15.66 1.39 -6.69
CA GLU A 88 -15.40 0.04 -6.16
C GLU A 88 -15.12 0.07 -4.65
N ILE A 89 -14.29 1.01 -4.19
CA ILE A 89 -13.99 1.20 -2.76
C ILE A 89 -15.27 1.49 -1.97
N GLU A 90 -16.08 2.44 -2.43
CA GLU A 90 -17.36 2.80 -1.79
C GLU A 90 -18.36 1.65 -1.79
N ASN A 91 -18.52 0.95 -2.94
CA ASN A 91 -19.42 -0.20 -3.06
C ASN A 91 -19.01 -1.38 -2.16
N CYS A 92 -17.74 -1.52 -1.84
CA CYS A 92 -17.24 -2.51 -0.88
C CYS A 92 -17.49 -2.10 0.59
N GLY A 93 -17.95 -0.87 0.87
CA GLY A 93 -18.25 -0.39 2.22
C GLY A 93 -17.01 0.03 3.01
N TYR A 94 -15.97 0.49 2.34
CA TYR A 94 -14.84 1.17 2.98
C TYR A 94 -15.18 2.63 3.26
N ILE A 95 -14.56 3.20 4.28
CA ILE A 95 -14.49 4.65 4.44
C ILE A 95 -13.45 5.16 3.45
N LEU A 96 -13.81 6.15 2.65
CA LEU A 96 -12.93 6.69 1.63
C LEU A 96 -12.49 8.11 1.99
N SER A 97 -11.17 8.33 2.00
CA SER A 97 -10.55 9.65 2.08
C SER A 97 -9.85 9.95 0.76
N THR A 98 -10.27 10.99 0.06
CA THR A 98 -9.72 11.34 -1.25
C THR A 98 -9.30 12.80 -1.33
N LYS A 99 -8.34 13.07 -2.21
CA LYS A 99 -8.00 14.43 -2.67
C LYS A 99 -7.48 14.39 -4.11
N PRO A 100 -7.59 15.50 -4.85
CA PRO A 100 -7.06 15.58 -6.20
C PRO A 100 -5.56 15.29 -6.23
N VAL A 101 -5.15 14.49 -7.20
CA VAL A 101 -3.73 14.27 -7.51
C VAL A 101 -3.15 15.57 -8.05
N LYS A 102 -1.98 15.96 -7.56
CA LYS A 102 -1.27 17.18 -8.00
C LYS A 102 -0.25 16.81 -9.07
N LEU A 103 -0.20 17.63 -10.10
CA LEU A 103 0.88 17.62 -11.08
C LEU A 103 2.08 18.35 -10.45
N MET A 104 3.15 17.60 -10.20
CA MET A 104 4.42 18.14 -9.71
C MET A 104 5.38 18.28 -10.88
N LYS A 105 5.98 19.48 -11.03
CA LYS A 105 7.03 19.72 -12.02
C LYS A 105 8.38 19.43 -11.42
N ILE A 106 9.08 18.46 -11.98
CA ILE A 106 10.46 18.12 -11.62
C ILE A 106 11.36 18.78 -12.66
N SER A 107 12.21 19.72 -12.23
CA SER A 107 13.14 20.39 -13.14
C SER A 107 14.16 19.40 -13.71
N ILE A 108 14.36 19.48 -15.02
CA ILE A 108 15.45 18.84 -15.76
C ILE A 108 16.34 19.90 -16.43
N ASP A 109 16.26 21.15 -15.96
CA ASP A 109 17.03 22.27 -16.50
C ASP A 109 18.47 22.21 -15.98
N VAL A 110 19.38 21.92 -16.87
CA VAL A 110 20.84 21.86 -16.63
C VAL A 110 21.58 23.11 -17.15
N SER A 111 20.88 24.12 -17.66
CA SER A 111 21.48 25.28 -18.32
C SER A 111 22.35 26.15 -17.40
N SER A 112 22.09 26.11 -16.09
CA SER A 112 22.76 26.90 -15.05
C SER A 112 23.73 26.11 -14.17
N ILE A 113 23.93 24.80 -14.43
CA ILE A 113 24.76 23.94 -13.59
C ILE A 113 26.01 23.45 -14.39
N PRO A 114 27.14 23.12 -13.71
CA PRO A 114 28.29 22.51 -14.36
C PRO A 114 27.96 21.18 -15.03
N ASP A 115 28.61 20.87 -16.13
CA ASP A 115 28.39 19.67 -16.93
C ASP A 115 28.56 18.36 -16.13
N ASP A 116 29.43 18.37 -15.15
CA ASP A 116 29.74 17.25 -14.26
C ASP A 116 28.93 17.22 -12.98
N SER A 117 27.99 18.16 -12.80
CA SER A 117 27.14 18.22 -11.61
C SER A 117 26.06 17.18 -11.63
N PRO A 118 25.94 16.33 -10.60
CA PRO A 118 24.84 15.37 -10.48
C PRO A 118 23.55 16.00 -9.90
N ALA A 119 23.46 17.32 -9.78
CA ALA A 119 22.39 18.00 -9.05
C ALA A 119 20.98 17.63 -9.53
N ILE A 120 20.74 17.61 -10.84
CA ILE A 120 19.45 17.22 -11.42
C ILE A 120 19.18 15.73 -11.27
N LEU A 121 20.22 14.89 -11.40
CA LEU A 121 20.09 13.45 -11.32
C LEU A 121 19.63 12.96 -9.93
N LYS A 122 19.82 13.78 -8.88
CA LYS A 122 19.31 13.50 -7.52
C LYS A 122 17.79 13.31 -7.48
N SER A 123 17.05 13.96 -8.37
CA SER A 123 15.61 13.84 -8.47
C SER A 123 15.14 12.50 -9.06
N PHE A 124 16.05 11.77 -9.73
CA PHE A 124 15.73 10.52 -10.44
C PHE A 124 16.42 9.29 -9.88
N MET A 125 17.42 9.48 -9.03
CA MET A 125 18.28 8.39 -8.55
C MET A 125 18.50 8.48 -7.05
N LYS A 126 18.48 7.31 -6.37
CA LYS A 126 18.87 7.24 -4.97
C LYS A 126 20.35 7.62 -4.82
N THR A 127 20.69 8.35 -3.77
CA THR A 127 22.06 8.83 -3.47
C THR A 127 23.11 7.72 -3.54
N LYS A 128 22.77 6.49 -3.08
CA LYS A 128 23.63 5.30 -3.15
C LYS A 128 24.01 4.90 -4.58
N PHE A 129 23.15 5.12 -5.56
CA PHE A 129 23.45 4.85 -6.97
C PHE A 129 24.13 6.04 -7.64
N LEU A 130 23.72 7.24 -7.26
CA LEU A 130 24.32 8.46 -7.76
C LEU A 130 25.84 8.52 -7.45
N SER A 131 26.25 8.11 -6.24
CA SER A 131 27.67 8.06 -5.83
C SER A 131 28.50 7.02 -6.58
N LYS A 132 27.89 6.14 -7.35
CA LYS A 132 28.57 5.13 -8.19
C LYS A 132 28.72 5.55 -9.64
N LEU A 133 28.10 6.67 -10.04
CA LEU A 133 28.25 7.18 -11.39
C LEU A 133 29.65 7.83 -11.52
N ASP A 134 30.35 7.47 -12.59
CA ASP A 134 31.56 8.18 -12.99
C ASP A 134 31.21 9.56 -13.60
N ILE A 135 32.18 10.47 -13.60
CA ILE A 135 32.00 11.83 -14.06
C ILE A 135 31.62 11.88 -15.55
N ASP A 136 32.13 10.99 -16.36
CA ASP A 136 31.83 10.99 -17.79
C ASP A 136 30.37 10.57 -18.05
N THR A 137 29.86 9.61 -17.30
CA THR A 137 28.43 9.26 -17.34
C THR A 137 27.55 10.45 -16.96
N VAL A 138 27.90 11.19 -15.90
CA VAL A 138 27.17 12.41 -15.50
C VAL A 138 27.19 13.46 -16.61
N LYS A 139 28.34 13.74 -17.23
CA LYS A 139 28.46 14.67 -18.36
C LYS A 139 27.59 14.24 -19.55
N ILE A 140 27.61 12.96 -19.91
CA ILE A 140 26.79 12.43 -21.01
C ILE A 140 25.29 12.65 -20.72
N LEU A 141 24.83 12.37 -19.49
CA LEU A 141 23.43 12.57 -19.10
C LEU A 141 23.06 14.06 -19.15
N ASN A 142 23.87 14.92 -18.53
CA ASN A 142 23.63 16.37 -18.56
C ASN A 142 23.62 16.94 -19.98
N LYS A 143 24.51 16.47 -20.88
CA LYS A 143 24.48 16.85 -22.29
C LYS A 143 23.18 16.47 -22.98
N LYS A 144 22.61 15.29 -22.69
CA LYS A 144 21.32 14.89 -23.23
C LYS A 144 20.19 15.77 -22.69
N LEU A 145 20.18 16.06 -21.37
CA LEU A 145 19.20 16.97 -20.76
C LEU A 145 19.32 18.38 -21.37
N PHE A 146 20.53 18.88 -21.58
CA PHE A 146 20.76 20.16 -22.24
C PHE A 146 20.18 20.24 -23.66
N LEU A 147 20.25 19.16 -24.43
CA LEU A 147 19.60 19.08 -25.73
C LEU A 147 18.08 19.18 -25.65
N LEU A 148 17.48 18.59 -24.62
CA LEU A 148 16.03 18.72 -24.34
C LEU A 148 15.69 20.15 -23.91
N ASN A 149 16.54 20.78 -23.07
CA ASN A 149 16.33 22.16 -22.63
C ASN A 149 16.37 23.14 -23.84
N LYS A 150 17.26 22.91 -24.83
CA LYS A 150 17.28 23.69 -26.09
C LYS A 150 15.98 23.54 -26.90
N GLN A 151 15.24 22.47 -26.73
CA GLN A 151 13.93 22.25 -27.35
C GLN A 151 12.77 22.82 -26.52
N GLY A 152 13.07 23.50 -25.39
CA GLY A 152 12.09 24.09 -24.49
C GLY A 152 11.57 23.15 -23.39
N VAL A 153 12.08 21.90 -23.30
CA VAL A 153 11.68 20.95 -22.26
C VAL A 153 12.59 21.14 -21.04
N THR A 154 12.14 21.90 -20.05
CA THR A 154 12.91 22.24 -18.84
C THR A 154 12.40 21.53 -17.58
N TYR A 155 11.30 20.80 -17.66
CA TYR A 155 10.74 20.00 -16.57
C TYR A 155 10.02 18.77 -17.13
N ILE A 156 9.82 17.79 -16.27
CA ILE A 156 8.89 16.69 -16.48
C ILE A 156 7.76 16.80 -15.46
N GLU A 157 6.60 16.27 -15.78
CA GLU A 157 5.43 16.24 -14.90
C GLU A 157 5.28 14.88 -14.27
N GLU A 158 5.13 14.85 -12.95
CA GLU A 158 4.85 13.66 -12.17
C GLU A 158 3.53 13.85 -11.40
N LEU A 159 2.64 12.87 -11.51
CA LEU A 159 1.42 12.84 -10.71
C LEU A 159 1.76 12.41 -9.29
N LYS A 160 1.54 13.29 -8.31
CA LYS A 160 1.81 13.00 -6.90
C LYS A 160 0.59 13.24 -6.04
N CYS A 161 0.27 12.25 -5.22
CA CYS A 161 -0.69 12.38 -4.15
C CYS A 161 -0.11 11.71 -2.91
N ASN A 162 -0.02 12.48 -1.84
CA ASN A 162 0.54 12.01 -0.59
C ASN A 162 -0.49 12.27 0.52
N PHE A 163 -0.85 11.24 1.27
CA PHE A 163 -1.83 11.30 2.37
C PHE A 163 -1.19 11.21 3.75
N ASP A 164 0.13 11.28 3.87
CA ASP A 164 0.83 11.04 5.14
C ASP A 164 0.35 12.00 6.22
N VAL A 165 0.12 13.26 5.87
CA VAL A 165 -0.38 14.26 6.82
C VAL A 165 -1.82 13.95 7.23
N GLU A 166 -2.75 13.77 6.28
CA GLU A 166 -4.15 13.51 6.56
C GLU A 166 -4.32 12.22 7.35
N MET A 167 -3.68 11.14 6.91
CA MET A 167 -3.76 9.85 7.58
C MET A 167 -3.10 9.87 8.97
N GLY A 168 -1.93 10.52 9.09
CA GLY A 168 -1.28 10.71 10.38
C GLY A 168 -2.12 11.52 11.37
N VAL A 169 -2.76 12.60 10.89
CA VAL A 169 -3.69 13.42 11.69
C VAL A 169 -4.91 12.61 12.13
N ASP A 170 -5.54 11.87 11.21
CA ASP A 170 -6.71 11.04 11.53
C ASP A 170 -6.36 9.99 12.60
N MET A 171 -5.22 9.32 12.48
CA MET A 171 -4.73 8.36 13.47
C MET A 171 -4.53 9.01 14.85
N LEU A 172 -3.91 10.20 14.90
CA LEU A 172 -3.65 10.90 16.16
C LEU A 172 -4.93 11.43 16.80
N LEU A 173 -5.88 11.94 16.01
CA LEU A 173 -7.19 12.38 16.50
C LEU A 173 -8.00 11.21 17.05
N ASP A 174 -7.97 10.05 16.39
CA ASP A 174 -8.61 8.85 16.89
C ASP A 174 -7.98 8.35 18.20
N CYS A 175 -6.66 8.51 18.34
CA CYS A 175 -5.94 8.20 19.56
C CYS A 175 -6.32 9.15 20.70
N GLU A 176 -6.31 10.46 20.45
CA GLU A 176 -6.66 11.50 21.42
C GLU A 176 -8.10 11.35 21.93
N ARG A 177 -9.04 11.08 21.00
CA ARG A 177 -10.45 10.90 21.31
C ARG A 177 -10.79 9.54 21.92
N ASN A 178 -9.79 8.67 22.07
CA ASN A 178 -9.95 7.30 22.57
C ASN A 178 -10.99 6.47 21.79
N ASN A 179 -11.03 6.68 20.46
CA ASN A 179 -11.99 6.04 19.57
C ASN A 179 -11.70 4.55 19.34
N THR A 180 -10.46 4.11 19.57
CA THR A 180 -10.02 2.73 19.38
C THR A 180 -8.83 2.41 20.29
N ASP A 181 -8.54 1.12 20.46
CA ASP A 181 -7.38 0.64 21.23
C ASP A 181 -6.26 0.11 20.35
N SER A 182 -6.59 -0.26 19.10
CA SER A 182 -5.64 -0.82 18.15
C SER A 182 -5.67 -0.06 16.82
N PHE A 183 -4.48 0.37 16.38
CA PHE A 183 -4.25 1.15 15.17
C PHE A 183 -3.48 0.30 14.18
N ILE A 184 -4.11 -0.02 13.05
CA ILE A 184 -3.50 -0.83 12.00
C ILE A 184 -3.15 0.07 10.83
N LEU A 185 -1.86 0.33 10.66
CA LEU A 185 -1.34 1.11 9.55
C LEU A 185 -0.93 0.17 8.41
N TRP A 186 -1.52 0.35 7.24
CA TRP A 186 -1.11 -0.35 6.04
C TRP A 186 -0.29 0.60 5.14
N SER A 187 0.94 0.80 5.53
CA SER A 187 1.97 1.56 4.82
C SER A 187 3.36 1.12 5.30
N GLY A 188 4.38 1.38 4.51
CA GLY A 188 5.78 1.16 4.88
C GLY A 188 6.59 2.46 4.87
N ASP A 189 5.93 3.62 4.78
CA ASP A 189 6.57 4.92 4.66
C ASP A 189 7.10 5.44 5.99
N SER A 190 8.29 6.02 5.96
CA SER A 190 8.98 6.63 7.11
C SER A 190 8.20 7.77 7.76
N ASP A 191 7.38 8.49 6.99
CA ASP A 191 6.63 9.66 7.48
C ASP A 191 5.63 9.29 8.58
N PHE A 192 5.25 8.01 8.69
CA PHE A 192 4.40 7.49 9.76
C PHE A 192 5.13 7.12 11.05
N ALA A 193 6.46 7.18 11.10
CA ALA A 193 7.20 6.82 12.32
C ALA A 193 6.78 7.67 13.52
N SER A 194 6.62 8.98 13.33
CA SER A 194 6.20 9.90 14.40
C SER A 194 4.77 9.63 14.89
N PRO A 195 3.71 9.57 14.06
CA PRO A 195 2.37 9.21 14.49
C PRO A 195 2.31 7.86 15.23
N VAL A 196 2.99 6.84 14.71
CA VAL A 196 3.05 5.50 15.31
C VAL A 196 3.68 5.54 16.71
N MET A 197 4.77 6.28 16.88
CA MET A 197 5.39 6.45 18.19
C MET A 197 4.50 7.18 19.20
N GLN A 198 3.76 8.21 18.76
CA GLN A 198 2.81 8.91 19.64
C GLN A 198 1.68 7.99 20.11
N ILE A 199 1.14 7.15 19.21
CA ILE A 199 0.11 6.17 19.57
C ILE A 199 0.64 5.16 20.58
N LYS A 200 1.88 4.66 20.40
CA LYS A 200 2.52 3.75 21.37
C LYS A 200 2.74 4.43 22.72
N ASN A 201 3.21 5.68 22.73
CA ASN A 201 3.44 6.45 23.95
C ASN A 201 2.14 6.74 24.72
N ALA A 202 1.01 6.81 24.00
CA ALA A 202 -0.33 6.89 24.60
C ALA A 202 -0.82 5.54 25.17
N GLY A 203 0.00 4.49 25.13
CA GLY A 203 -0.35 3.15 25.63
C GLY A 203 -1.28 2.36 24.72
N LYS A 204 -1.46 2.81 23.47
CA LYS A 204 -2.29 2.13 22.48
C LYS A 204 -1.45 1.14 21.65
N LYS A 205 -2.15 0.14 21.07
CA LYS A 205 -1.53 -0.83 20.19
C LYS A 205 -1.41 -0.27 18.77
N ALA A 206 -0.21 -0.29 18.22
CA ALA A 206 0.04 0.01 16.82
C ALA A 206 0.60 -1.24 16.12
N VAL A 207 0.13 -1.52 14.90
CA VAL A 207 0.57 -2.65 14.07
C VAL A 207 0.74 -2.18 12.64
N LEU A 208 1.83 -2.58 11.99
CA LEU A 208 2.05 -2.34 10.58
C LEU A 208 1.63 -3.55 9.75
N PHE A 209 0.81 -3.35 8.74
CA PHE A 209 0.58 -4.30 7.67
C PHE A 209 1.46 -3.91 6.50
N ALA A 210 2.48 -4.71 6.23
CA ALA A 210 3.49 -4.38 5.23
C ALA A 210 4.07 -5.64 4.56
N VAL A 211 4.80 -5.44 3.48
CA VAL A 211 5.65 -6.49 2.90
C VAL A 211 6.93 -6.55 3.70
N SER A 212 7.25 -7.71 4.27
CA SER A 212 8.50 -7.92 5.03
C SER A 212 9.73 -7.47 4.23
N GLY A 213 10.60 -6.69 4.87
CA GLY A 213 11.79 -6.10 4.26
C GLY A 213 11.51 -4.92 3.30
N LYS A 214 10.30 -4.34 3.33
CA LYS A 214 9.90 -3.15 2.55
C LYS A 214 9.40 -2.01 3.42
N VAL A 215 9.62 -2.09 4.72
CA VAL A 215 9.34 -1.02 5.68
C VAL A 215 10.57 -0.11 5.74
N ALA A 216 10.35 1.19 5.82
CA ALA A 216 11.43 2.15 5.99
C ALA A 216 12.14 1.94 7.35
N PRO A 217 13.47 2.12 7.41
CA PRO A 217 14.23 1.91 8.65
C PRO A 217 13.68 2.70 9.84
N GLU A 218 13.31 3.94 9.65
CA GLU A 218 12.78 4.84 10.68
C GLU A 218 11.47 4.31 11.28
N LEU A 219 10.64 3.67 10.44
CA LEU A 219 9.39 3.06 10.89
C LEU A 219 9.63 1.71 11.57
N ASP A 220 10.60 0.92 11.10
CA ASP A 220 11.03 -0.34 11.74
C ASP A 220 11.65 -0.09 13.12
N GLU A 221 12.45 0.96 13.28
CA GLU A 221 13.06 1.40 14.55
C GLU A 221 12.03 1.78 15.62
N THR A 222 10.78 2.04 15.26
CA THR A 222 9.70 2.24 16.25
C THR A 222 9.43 0.99 17.09
N GLY A 223 9.89 -0.17 16.66
CA GLY A 223 9.68 -1.46 17.31
C GLY A 223 8.21 -1.87 17.39
N VAL A 224 7.38 -1.44 16.45
CA VAL A 224 5.99 -1.93 16.29
C VAL A 224 5.99 -3.30 15.64
N PHE A 225 4.95 -4.09 15.95
CA PHE A 225 4.80 -5.38 15.31
C PHE A 225 4.46 -5.19 13.83
N ILE A 226 5.18 -5.90 12.95
CA ILE A 226 4.97 -5.90 11.51
C ILE A 226 4.32 -7.22 11.09
N PHE A 227 3.10 -7.15 10.60
CA PHE A 227 2.40 -8.28 10.00
C PHE A 227 2.74 -8.36 8.51
N ASP A 228 3.34 -9.48 8.06
CA ASP A 228 3.63 -9.71 6.64
C ASP A 228 2.34 -10.04 5.88
N ILE A 229 1.90 -9.13 5.03
CA ILE A 229 0.66 -9.26 4.24
C ILE A 229 0.68 -10.44 3.26
N LYS A 230 1.84 -11.03 2.98
CA LYS A 230 1.94 -12.27 2.18
C LYS A 230 1.21 -13.43 2.82
N LYS A 231 1.08 -13.45 4.17
CA LYS A 231 0.39 -14.50 4.93
C LYS A 231 -1.10 -14.58 4.63
N ILE A 232 -1.68 -13.51 4.12
CA ILE A 232 -3.11 -13.43 3.80
C ILE A 232 -3.40 -13.41 2.30
N LYS A 233 -2.42 -13.68 1.45
CA LYS A 233 -2.56 -13.63 -0.01
C LYS A 233 -3.83 -14.31 -0.50
N GLU A 234 -4.06 -15.56 -0.12
CA GLU A 234 -5.16 -16.39 -0.62
C GLU A 234 -6.52 -15.86 -0.19
N PHE A 235 -6.57 -15.13 0.93
CA PHE A 235 -7.79 -14.48 1.40
C PHE A 235 -8.15 -13.24 0.57
N VAL A 236 -7.15 -12.50 0.07
CA VAL A 236 -7.32 -11.13 -0.43
C VAL A 236 -6.98 -10.93 -1.91
N CYS A 237 -6.27 -11.88 -2.56
CA CYS A 237 -5.92 -11.75 -3.97
C CYS A 237 -7.08 -12.09 -4.91
N PHE A 238 -6.96 -11.67 -6.17
CA PHE A 238 -7.94 -12.05 -7.20
C PHE A 238 -8.04 -13.58 -7.36
N PRO A 239 -9.23 -14.11 -7.72
CA PRO A 239 -9.44 -15.55 -7.90
C PRO A 239 -8.45 -16.22 -8.84
N LYS A 240 -8.06 -15.52 -9.91
CA LYS A 240 -7.10 -16.03 -10.91
C LYS A 240 -5.70 -16.26 -10.36
N GLU A 241 -5.33 -15.57 -9.27
CA GLU A 241 -4.00 -15.59 -8.67
C GLU A 241 -3.84 -16.62 -7.54
N ILE A 242 -4.94 -17.30 -7.18
CA ILE A 242 -4.91 -18.41 -6.22
C ILE A 242 -4.39 -19.65 -6.94
N PRO A 243 -3.42 -20.40 -6.35
CA PRO A 243 -2.96 -21.68 -6.88
C PRO A 243 -4.10 -22.69 -7.08
N GLN A 244 -4.05 -23.48 -8.16
CA GLN A 244 -5.12 -24.44 -8.47
C GLN A 244 -5.35 -25.43 -7.33
N SER A 245 -4.27 -25.93 -6.70
CA SER A 245 -4.35 -26.83 -5.56
C SER A 245 -5.15 -26.29 -4.36
N ILE A 246 -5.21 -24.97 -4.21
CA ILE A 246 -6.03 -24.30 -3.18
C ILE A 246 -7.46 -24.10 -3.68
N LYS A 247 -7.63 -23.70 -4.97
CA LYS A 247 -8.97 -23.60 -5.58
C LYS A 247 -9.77 -24.88 -5.46
N ASP A 248 -9.12 -26.02 -5.72
CA ASP A 248 -9.75 -27.35 -5.65
C ASP A 248 -10.25 -27.68 -4.23
N LYS A 249 -9.54 -27.21 -3.22
CA LYS A 249 -9.96 -27.38 -1.82
C LYS A 249 -11.09 -26.43 -1.39
N ILE A 250 -11.11 -25.22 -1.96
CA ILE A 250 -12.14 -24.23 -1.61
C ILE A 250 -13.45 -24.51 -2.34
N ASP A 251 -13.40 -24.92 -3.62
CA ASP A 251 -14.58 -25.15 -4.46
C ASP A 251 -14.41 -26.40 -5.33
N PRO A 252 -14.49 -27.60 -4.77
CA PRO A 252 -14.26 -28.85 -5.48
C PRO A 252 -15.27 -29.09 -6.63
N ILE A 253 -16.48 -28.50 -6.56
CA ILE A 253 -17.50 -28.66 -7.58
C ILE A 253 -17.19 -27.83 -8.83
N LYS A 254 -16.59 -26.66 -8.67
CA LYS A 254 -16.20 -25.77 -9.77
C LYS A 254 -15.00 -26.30 -10.53
N SER A 255 -14.02 -26.85 -9.82
CA SER A 255 -12.81 -27.45 -10.35
C SER A 255 -13.12 -28.67 -11.26
N GLN A 256 -14.08 -29.52 -10.88
CA GLN A 256 -14.54 -30.63 -11.72
C GLN A 256 -15.27 -30.17 -12.99
N ARG A 257 -16.01 -29.05 -12.94
CA ARG A 257 -16.68 -28.49 -14.15
C ARG A 257 -15.70 -27.85 -15.12
N ASP A 258 -14.65 -27.21 -14.61
CA ASP A 258 -13.63 -26.57 -15.47
C ASP A 258 -12.70 -27.61 -16.09
N SER A 259 -12.40 -28.73 -15.43
CA SER A 259 -11.63 -29.86 -15.99
C SER A 259 -12.42 -30.63 -17.06
N LEU A 260 -13.75 -30.62 -17.03
CA LEU A 260 -14.62 -31.22 -18.06
C LEU A 260 -14.87 -30.30 -19.28
N ARG A 261 -14.42 -29.04 -19.22
CA ARG A 261 -14.57 -28.03 -20.29
C ARG A 261 -13.27 -27.70 -21.01
N SER A 262 -12.15 -28.28 -20.61
CA SER A 262 -10.90 -28.18 -21.37
C SER A 262 -10.92 -29.25 -22.46
N PRO A 263 -10.76 -28.88 -23.75
CA PRO A 263 -10.77 -29.80 -24.87
C PRO A 263 -9.52 -30.69 -24.88
#